data_f438010d642863cad8afb887997689ea
#
_entry.id   f438010d642863cad8afb887997689ea
#
_cell.length_a   1.000
_cell.length_b   1.000
_cell.length_c   1.000
_cell.angle_alpha   90.00
_cell.angle_beta   90.00
_cell.angle_gamma   90.00
#
_symmetry.space_group_name_H-M   'P 1'
#
loop_
_entity.id
_entity.type
_entity.pdbx_description
1 polymer ?
#
loop_
_entity_poly.entity_id
_entity_poly.type
_entity_poly.pdbx_seq_one_letter_code
_entity_poly.pdbx_strand_id
1 'polypeptide(L)'
;MTLARQAGHEPMPIPRVPRTRAMGTFPFDAAGRGRRGMGWNPPSLGLNTLLFSHGLELQARNRDAVRNSAWAAAAVDSYVANAIGRGIRLVPHHPDDKIRDLITRKWNRWTRECDVEYDPRNPASGQTDFYGQQMVIAREVMEAGECFVRFRPRSPKEGLTVPLQLQLIEAEQLPLWRTAIEQMPPKNSVRCGIEFQADGRRAAYHFWKSHPGETMFFPMDALSVERVPATEVLHVYKPIRAGQFRGQPWLTSVIAKLYELEQYTDAEIVRKKLAAMITGFITQASPDNPIIPPDQYQNGPTQTDPGTQISKLEPGTFQVLNFGEEVSFAEAKDSGDFKSFIRTCLQAFSSGAGLAEYQISGDLSGINYSSIRAGLLEFRRKCEQYQHSVFIFQVCHPVYKRWLREAMLALVFGIDLLNAYSKDPEPFEEVQWVTPGW
;
A
#
# COMPACT_ATOMS: atom_id res chain seq x y z
N MET A 1 -72.52 0.97 -69.80
CA MET A 1 -72.54 0.96 -68.30
C MET A 1 -71.45 0.04 -67.82
N THR A 2 -70.30 0.58 -67.47
CA THR A 2 -69.12 -0.17 -67.17
C THR A 2 -68.71 0.18 -65.74
N LEU A 3 -68.89 -0.76 -64.82
CA LEU A 3 -68.55 -0.58 -63.41
C LEU A 3 -67.06 -0.63 -63.20
N ALA A 4 -66.50 0.42 -62.62
CA ALA A 4 -65.11 0.55 -62.25
C ALA A 4 -64.78 -0.44 -61.07
N ARG A 5 -63.76 -1.29 -61.25
CA ARG A 5 -63.17 -2.08 -60.19
C ARG A 5 -62.42 -1.19 -59.22
N GLN A 6 -62.81 -1.18 -57.98
CA GLN A 6 -62.07 -0.59 -56.87
C GLN A 6 -60.74 -1.32 -56.68
N ALA A 7 -59.64 -0.57 -56.68
CA ALA A 7 -58.29 -1.06 -56.36
C ALA A 7 -58.26 -1.50 -54.90
N GLY A 8 -57.83 -2.75 -54.69
CA GLY A 8 -57.64 -3.31 -53.37
C GLY A 8 -56.50 -2.59 -52.62
N HIS A 9 -56.82 -2.06 -51.46
CA HIS A 9 -55.82 -1.63 -50.50
C HIS A 9 -55.15 -2.88 -49.94
N GLU A 10 -53.90 -3.10 -50.30
CA GLU A 10 -53.05 -4.04 -49.53
C GLU A 10 -52.85 -3.44 -48.12
N PRO A 11 -53.12 -4.21 -47.06
CA PRO A 11 -52.84 -3.72 -45.69
C PRO A 11 -51.33 -3.55 -45.53
N MET A 12 -50.94 -2.32 -45.17
CA MET A 12 -49.57 -2.02 -44.81
C MET A 12 -49.06 -3.04 -43.76
N PRO A 13 -47.87 -3.58 -43.92
CA PRO A 13 -47.33 -4.52 -42.94
C PRO A 13 -47.18 -3.79 -41.58
N ILE A 14 -47.88 -4.26 -40.57
CA ILE A 14 -47.74 -3.82 -39.20
C ILE A 14 -46.27 -3.98 -38.83
N PRO A 15 -45.56 -2.87 -38.47
CA PRO A 15 -44.18 -2.99 -38.04
C PRO A 15 -44.15 -3.97 -36.86
N ARG A 16 -43.42 -5.08 -36.99
CA ARG A 16 -43.18 -6.00 -35.89
C ARG A 16 -42.46 -5.20 -34.80
N VAL A 17 -43.19 -4.77 -33.78
CA VAL A 17 -42.62 -4.27 -32.53
C VAL A 17 -41.62 -5.33 -32.07
N PRO A 18 -40.33 -5.01 -31.94
CA PRO A 18 -39.39 -6.01 -31.45
C PRO A 18 -39.93 -6.53 -30.13
N ARG A 19 -40.06 -7.85 -29.99
CA ARG A 19 -40.50 -8.49 -28.75
C ARG A 19 -39.73 -7.85 -27.63
N THR A 20 -40.42 -7.02 -26.82
CA THR A 20 -39.88 -6.48 -25.59
C THR A 20 -39.32 -7.68 -24.84
N ARG A 21 -38.00 -7.69 -24.66
CA ARG A 21 -37.35 -8.62 -23.74
C ARG A 21 -38.15 -8.56 -22.46
N ALA A 22 -38.54 -9.72 -21.93
CA ALA A 22 -39.39 -9.85 -20.75
C ALA A 22 -38.99 -8.86 -19.66
N MET A 23 -39.96 -8.27 -18.98
CA MET A 23 -39.79 -7.41 -17.81
C MET A 23 -38.77 -8.05 -16.86
N GLY A 24 -37.57 -7.49 -16.79
CA GLY A 24 -36.42 -8.06 -16.05
C GLY A 24 -35.07 -7.84 -16.76
N THR A 25 -35.06 -7.29 -17.99
CA THR A 25 -33.81 -6.90 -18.66
C THR A 25 -33.41 -5.53 -18.17
N PHE A 26 -32.36 -5.49 -17.36
CA PHE A 26 -31.71 -4.25 -17.00
C PHE A 26 -31.12 -3.62 -18.28
N PRO A 27 -31.28 -2.32 -18.49
CA PRO A 27 -30.76 -1.63 -19.68
C PRO A 27 -29.23 -1.70 -19.78
N PHE A 28 -28.57 -1.95 -18.65
CA PHE A 28 -27.13 -2.19 -18.57
C PHE A 28 -26.88 -3.64 -18.15
N ASP A 29 -26.17 -4.38 -18.97
CA ASP A 29 -25.80 -5.79 -18.67
C ASP A 29 -25.03 -5.93 -17.35
N ALA A 30 -24.21 -4.93 -17.01
CA ALA A 30 -23.46 -4.90 -15.74
C ALA A 30 -24.35 -4.75 -14.50
N ALA A 31 -25.57 -4.21 -14.64
CA ALA A 31 -26.54 -4.10 -13.56
C ALA A 31 -27.53 -5.29 -13.52
N GLY A 32 -27.37 -6.24 -14.43
CA GLY A 32 -28.23 -7.42 -14.56
C GLY A 32 -28.04 -8.38 -13.39
N ARG A 33 -29.18 -8.89 -12.84
CA ARG A 33 -29.20 -9.95 -11.80
C ARG A 33 -29.34 -11.37 -12.37
N GLY A 34 -29.13 -11.55 -13.69
CA GLY A 34 -29.15 -12.84 -14.36
C GLY A 34 -27.92 -13.69 -14.05
N ARG A 35 -27.73 -14.80 -14.81
CA ARG A 35 -26.64 -15.79 -14.58
C ARG A 35 -25.24 -15.17 -14.41
N ARG A 36 -24.93 -14.07 -15.10
CA ARG A 36 -23.62 -13.38 -15.02
C ARG A 36 -23.47 -12.51 -13.77
N GLY A 37 -24.59 -11.98 -13.22
CA GLY A 37 -24.58 -11.13 -12.02
C GLY A 37 -25.11 -11.84 -10.79
N MET A 38 -25.40 -13.13 -10.84
CA MET A 38 -25.89 -13.92 -9.72
C MET A 38 -24.82 -13.99 -8.62
N GLY A 39 -25.16 -13.56 -7.41
CA GLY A 39 -24.21 -13.47 -6.28
C GLY A 39 -23.35 -12.21 -6.27
N TRP A 40 -23.37 -11.40 -7.31
CA TRP A 40 -22.61 -10.14 -7.33
C TRP A 40 -23.50 -8.98 -6.88
N ASN A 41 -23.60 -8.79 -5.56
CA ASN A 41 -24.39 -7.74 -4.91
C ASN A 41 -23.51 -6.85 -4.03
N PRO A 42 -22.61 -6.03 -4.63
CA PRO A 42 -21.76 -5.15 -3.82
C PRO A 42 -22.61 -4.08 -3.11
N PRO A 43 -22.30 -3.76 -1.83
CA PRO A 43 -23.02 -2.73 -1.10
C PRO A 43 -22.67 -1.34 -1.67
N SER A 44 -23.68 -0.48 -1.81
CA SER A 44 -23.50 0.92 -2.22
C SER A 44 -23.09 1.77 -1.01
N LEU A 45 -21.85 1.61 -0.53
CA LEU A 45 -21.31 2.32 0.62
C LEU A 45 -20.28 3.37 0.20
N GLY A 46 -20.16 4.43 0.99
CA GLY A 46 -19.06 5.38 0.90
C GLY A 46 -17.73 4.75 1.34
N LEU A 47 -16.62 5.19 0.74
CA LEU A 47 -15.30 4.64 1.05
C LEU A 47 -14.94 4.79 2.55
N ASN A 48 -15.31 5.90 3.17
CA ASN A 48 -15.05 6.13 4.60
C ASN A 48 -15.75 5.11 5.50
N THR A 49 -16.97 4.67 5.14
CA THR A 49 -17.70 3.61 5.86
C THR A 49 -17.00 2.26 5.70
N LEU A 50 -16.51 1.95 4.50
CA LEU A 50 -15.75 0.74 4.24
C LEU A 50 -14.44 0.72 5.02
N LEU A 51 -13.72 1.84 5.06
CA LEU A 51 -12.49 1.97 5.83
C LEU A 51 -12.74 1.94 7.34
N PHE A 52 -13.86 2.50 7.81
CA PHE A 52 -14.26 2.38 9.21
C PHE A 52 -14.43 0.90 9.62
N SER A 53 -15.05 0.09 8.78
CA SER A 53 -15.35 -1.32 9.09
C SER A 53 -14.16 -2.26 8.88
N HIS A 54 -13.33 -2.00 7.86
CA HIS A 54 -12.29 -2.95 7.41
C HIS A 54 -10.88 -2.35 7.31
N GLY A 55 -10.71 -1.06 7.63
CA GLY A 55 -9.44 -0.37 7.42
C GLY A 55 -8.28 -0.95 8.22
N LEU A 56 -8.49 -1.28 9.50
CA LEU A 56 -7.46 -1.88 10.35
C LEU A 56 -6.97 -3.23 9.81
N GLU A 57 -7.90 -4.07 9.36
CA GLU A 57 -7.56 -5.36 8.78
C GLU A 57 -6.81 -5.22 7.45
N LEU A 58 -7.22 -4.26 6.62
CA LEU A 58 -6.53 -3.94 5.37
C LEU A 58 -5.11 -3.43 5.63
N GLN A 59 -4.91 -2.55 6.59
CA GLN A 59 -3.59 -2.05 7.00
C GLN A 59 -2.71 -3.19 7.48
N ALA A 60 -3.21 -4.01 8.41
CA ALA A 60 -2.46 -5.14 8.95
C ALA A 60 -2.03 -6.14 7.87
N ARG A 61 -2.93 -6.51 6.95
CA ARG A 61 -2.63 -7.41 5.83
C ARG A 61 -1.63 -6.82 4.84
N ASN A 62 -1.72 -5.52 4.55
CA ASN A 62 -0.76 -4.86 3.66
C ASN A 62 0.64 -4.79 4.28
N ARG A 63 0.74 -4.42 5.57
CA ARG A 63 2.02 -4.43 6.28
C ARG A 63 2.62 -5.82 6.37
N ASP A 64 1.80 -6.83 6.63
CA ASP A 64 2.24 -8.23 6.66
C ASP A 64 2.77 -8.68 5.29
N ALA A 65 2.06 -8.37 4.21
CA ALA A 65 2.49 -8.69 2.86
C ALA A 65 3.80 -7.99 2.50
N VAL A 66 3.95 -6.70 2.79
CA VAL A 66 5.20 -5.97 2.47
C VAL A 66 6.38 -6.50 3.29
N ARG A 67 6.14 -6.96 4.51
CA ARG A 67 7.19 -7.54 5.37
C ARG A 67 7.60 -8.95 4.93
N ASN A 68 6.65 -9.78 4.50
CA ASN A 68 6.87 -11.22 4.31
C ASN A 68 6.90 -11.64 2.83
N SER A 69 6.33 -10.85 1.90
CA SER A 69 6.32 -11.12 0.47
C SER A 69 7.40 -10.34 -0.27
N ALA A 70 8.31 -11.06 -0.93
CA ALA A 70 9.33 -10.44 -1.76
C ALA A 70 8.74 -9.57 -2.88
N TRP A 71 7.61 -9.97 -3.46
CA TRP A 71 6.96 -9.23 -4.54
C TRP A 71 6.26 -7.96 -4.06
N ALA A 72 5.61 -8.01 -2.89
CA ALA A 72 5.01 -6.82 -2.30
C ALA A 72 6.08 -5.81 -1.85
N ALA A 73 7.15 -6.28 -1.22
CA ALA A 73 8.30 -5.46 -0.86
C ALA A 73 8.91 -4.79 -2.08
N ALA A 74 9.21 -5.55 -3.14
CA ALA A 74 9.76 -5.02 -4.38
C ALA A 74 8.85 -3.97 -5.04
N ALA A 75 7.52 -4.16 -4.98
CA ALA A 75 6.56 -3.20 -5.50
C ALA A 75 6.63 -1.85 -4.75
N VAL A 76 6.64 -1.87 -3.43
CA VAL A 76 6.74 -0.66 -2.60
C VAL A 76 8.10 0.01 -2.81
N ASP A 77 9.20 -0.75 -2.73
CA ASP A 77 10.55 -0.22 -2.86
C ASP A 77 10.80 0.39 -4.25
N SER A 78 10.35 -0.27 -5.32
CA SER A 78 10.46 0.25 -6.68
C SER A 78 9.72 1.58 -6.84
N TYR A 79 8.52 1.69 -6.26
CA TYR A 79 7.75 2.92 -6.35
C TYR A 79 8.37 4.06 -5.54
N VAL A 80 8.77 3.80 -4.29
CA VAL A 80 9.42 4.79 -3.42
C VAL A 80 10.73 5.28 -4.05
N ALA A 81 11.56 4.36 -4.57
CA ALA A 81 12.83 4.70 -5.23
C ALA A 81 12.63 5.60 -6.45
N ASN A 82 11.62 5.35 -7.27
CA ASN A 82 11.36 6.12 -8.47
C ASN A 82 10.58 7.43 -8.21
N ALA A 83 9.63 7.43 -7.27
CA ALA A 83 8.84 8.62 -6.98
C ALA A 83 9.58 9.63 -6.11
N ILE A 84 10.36 9.17 -5.12
CA ILE A 84 11.05 10.03 -4.16
C ILE A 84 12.56 10.04 -4.39
N GLY A 85 13.17 8.88 -4.66
CA GLY A 85 14.61 8.75 -4.90
C GLY A 85 15.44 9.43 -3.81
N ARG A 86 16.22 10.44 -4.18
CA ARG A 86 17.04 11.24 -3.26
C ARG A 86 16.25 12.37 -2.56
N GLY A 87 14.94 12.37 -2.65
CA GLY A 87 14.07 13.43 -2.14
C GLY A 87 13.73 14.51 -3.16
N ILE A 88 12.56 15.10 -2.97
CA ILE A 88 12.06 16.25 -3.74
C ILE A 88 12.67 17.51 -3.13
N ARG A 89 13.48 18.22 -3.90
CA ARG A 89 14.33 19.30 -3.42
C ARG A 89 13.74 20.67 -3.69
N LEU A 90 13.96 21.57 -2.74
CA LEU A 90 13.57 22.98 -2.82
C LEU A 90 14.54 23.80 -3.66
N VAL A 91 14.01 24.63 -4.55
CA VAL A 91 14.71 25.72 -5.25
C VAL A 91 13.89 27.00 -5.03
N PRO A 92 14.35 27.96 -4.20
CA PRO A 92 13.66 29.23 -4.01
C PRO A 92 13.72 30.10 -5.27
N HIS A 93 12.64 30.85 -5.54
CA HIS A 93 12.52 31.73 -6.70
C HIS A 93 12.50 33.23 -6.33
N HIS A 94 13.07 33.59 -5.19
CA HIS A 94 13.14 35.00 -4.78
C HIS A 94 13.92 35.86 -5.79
N PRO A 95 13.46 37.08 -6.14
CA PRO A 95 14.13 37.97 -7.10
C PRO A 95 15.54 38.36 -6.70
N ASP A 96 15.79 38.58 -5.39
CA ASP A 96 17.11 38.89 -4.86
C ASP A 96 17.95 37.63 -4.65
N ASP A 97 19.08 37.53 -5.35
CA ASP A 97 20.00 36.40 -5.28
C ASP A 97 20.55 36.14 -3.87
N LYS A 98 20.84 37.22 -3.11
CA LYS A 98 21.37 37.08 -1.75
C LYS A 98 20.35 36.46 -0.80
N ILE A 99 19.09 36.85 -0.94
CA ILE A 99 17.99 36.27 -0.14
C ILE A 99 17.76 34.81 -0.55
N ARG A 100 17.78 34.51 -1.86
CA ARG A 100 17.64 33.16 -2.37
C ARG A 100 18.74 32.22 -1.84
N ASP A 101 20.00 32.69 -1.85
CA ASP A 101 21.13 31.92 -1.30
C ASP A 101 21.01 31.75 0.23
N LEU A 102 20.53 32.75 0.91
CA LEU A 102 20.33 32.70 2.38
C LEU A 102 19.23 31.70 2.73
N ILE A 103 18.08 31.74 2.07
CA ILE A 103 17.00 30.77 2.23
C ILE A 103 17.52 29.35 1.97
N THR A 104 18.23 29.15 0.85
CA THR A 104 18.80 27.84 0.49
C THR A 104 19.74 27.30 1.56
N ARG A 105 20.66 28.12 2.08
CA ARG A 105 21.60 27.70 3.12
C ARG A 105 20.89 27.33 4.43
N LYS A 106 19.91 28.15 4.84
CA LYS A 106 19.17 27.91 6.08
C LYS A 106 18.27 26.69 5.97
N TRP A 107 17.60 26.51 4.82
CA TRP A 107 16.83 25.33 4.51
C TRP A 107 17.68 24.05 4.56
N ASN A 108 18.80 24.02 3.81
CA ASN A 108 19.69 22.86 3.76
C ASN A 108 20.29 22.48 5.12
N ARG A 109 20.44 23.45 6.02
CA ARG A 109 20.86 23.16 7.38
C ARG A 109 19.72 22.57 8.19
N TRP A 110 18.55 23.20 8.15
CA TRP A 110 17.35 22.73 8.88
C TRP A 110 16.91 21.34 8.42
N THR A 111 17.02 20.98 7.16
CA THR A 111 16.64 19.64 6.66
C THR A 111 17.36 18.51 7.41
N ARG A 112 18.54 18.75 7.98
CA ARG A 112 19.32 17.80 8.78
C ARG A 112 18.95 17.82 10.28
N GLU A 113 18.23 18.83 10.69
CA GLU A 113 17.84 19.08 12.10
C GLU A 113 16.33 18.85 12.32
N CYS A 114 15.58 18.52 11.26
CA CYS A 114 14.12 18.51 11.29
C CYS A 114 13.50 17.29 11.97
N ASP A 115 14.26 16.22 12.19
CA ASP A 115 13.75 15.04 12.89
C ASP A 115 13.46 15.36 14.36
N VAL A 116 12.33 14.87 14.88
CA VAL A 116 11.90 15.07 16.27
C VAL A 116 12.89 14.54 17.29
N GLU A 117 13.67 13.53 16.94
CA GLU A 117 14.69 12.92 17.80
C GLU A 117 16.06 13.63 17.73
N TYR A 118 16.22 14.55 16.76
CA TYR A 118 17.47 15.27 16.64
C TYR A 118 17.68 16.27 17.78
N ASP A 119 18.85 16.18 18.42
CA ASP A 119 19.32 17.11 19.44
C ASP A 119 20.62 17.79 18.95
N PRO A 120 20.67 19.12 18.83
CA PRO A 120 21.90 19.84 18.45
C PRO A 120 23.12 19.55 19.32
N ARG A 121 22.91 19.15 20.58
CA ARG A 121 23.98 18.75 21.52
C ARG A 121 24.53 17.35 21.22
N ASN A 122 23.78 16.53 20.48
CA ASN A 122 24.17 15.22 20.00
C ASN A 122 23.93 15.11 18.50
N PRO A 123 24.86 15.57 17.64
CA PRO A 123 24.66 15.59 16.19
C PRO A 123 24.47 14.22 15.54
N ALA A 124 24.71 13.14 16.27
CA ALA A 124 24.44 11.78 15.83
C ALA A 124 23.01 11.30 16.16
N SER A 125 22.23 12.13 16.86
CA SER A 125 20.81 11.85 17.13
C SER A 125 19.95 12.12 15.88
N GLY A 126 18.73 11.58 15.89
CA GLY A 126 17.82 11.64 14.75
C GLY A 126 17.97 10.42 13.84
N GLN A 127 16.88 10.02 13.22
CA GLN A 127 16.84 8.83 12.36
C GLN A 127 17.23 9.18 10.92
N THR A 128 16.74 10.32 10.41
CA THR A 128 16.98 10.71 9.02
C THR A 128 16.76 12.22 8.81
N ASP A 129 17.21 12.72 7.66
CA ASP A 129 16.97 14.09 7.23
C ASP A 129 15.56 14.25 6.60
N PHE A 130 15.19 15.47 6.22
CA PHE A 130 13.89 15.74 5.58
C PHE A 130 13.66 14.90 4.31
N TYR A 131 14.70 14.61 3.57
CA TYR A 131 14.59 13.83 2.33
C TYR A 131 14.40 12.34 2.63
N GLY A 132 15.03 11.83 3.67
CA GLY A 132 14.77 10.51 4.19
C GLY A 132 13.36 10.38 4.80
N GLN A 133 12.87 11.40 5.50
CA GLN A 133 11.49 11.44 5.96
C GLN A 133 10.49 11.37 4.81
N GLN A 134 10.77 12.00 3.65
CA GLN A 134 9.92 11.84 2.46
C GLN A 134 9.82 10.39 2.00
N MET A 135 10.92 9.62 2.07
CA MET A 135 10.89 8.19 1.71
C MET A 135 10.04 7.39 2.71
N VAL A 136 10.16 7.66 4.00
CA VAL A 136 9.35 7.01 5.04
C VAL A 136 7.87 7.34 4.85
N ILE A 137 7.52 8.61 4.60
CA ILE A 137 6.14 9.04 4.32
C ILE A 137 5.59 8.31 3.09
N ALA A 138 6.38 8.20 2.01
CA ALA A 138 5.95 7.52 0.80
C ALA A 138 5.64 6.04 1.04
N ARG A 139 6.53 5.38 1.77
CA ARG A 139 6.38 3.98 2.15
C ARG A 139 5.13 3.78 2.99
N GLU A 140 4.94 4.62 4.00
CA GLU A 140 3.80 4.57 4.91
C GLU A 140 2.45 4.76 4.17
N VAL A 141 2.38 5.73 3.26
CA VAL A 141 1.18 5.94 2.42
C VAL A 141 0.89 4.74 1.53
N MET A 142 1.89 4.01 1.08
CA MET A 142 1.70 2.81 0.27
C MET A 142 1.26 1.61 1.11
N GLU A 143 1.90 1.38 2.25
CA GLU A 143 1.65 0.24 3.12
C GLU A 143 0.34 0.36 3.89
N ALA A 144 0.15 1.50 4.57
CA ALA A 144 -0.99 1.73 5.46
C ALA A 144 -2.08 2.64 4.86
N GLY A 145 -1.79 3.28 3.72
CA GLY A 145 -2.72 4.14 3.00
C GLY A 145 -2.58 5.63 3.33
N GLU A 146 -2.05 5.97 4.49
CA GLU A 146 -1.89 7.34 4.96
C GLU A 146 -0.73 7.47 5.92
N CYS A 147 -0.20 8.69 6.04
CA CYS A 147 0.82 9.07 7.00
C CYS A 147 0.48 10.45 7.59
N PHE A 148 0.85 10.69 8.84
CA PHE A 148 0.68 11.99 9.47
C PHE A 148 2.03 12.59 9.78
N VAL A 149 2.18 13.89 9.48
CA VAL A 149 3.38 14.66 9.84
C VAL A 149 2.95 15.75 10.82
N ARG A 150 3.39 15.65 12.05
CA ARG A 150 3.10 16.63 13.10
C ARG A 150 4.23 17.64 13.18
N PHE A 151 3.89 18.92 13.10
CA PHE A 151 4.78 20.01 13.40
C PHE A 151 5.02 20.10 14.91
N ARG A 152 6.30 20.11 15.31
CA ARG A 152 6.75 20.22 16.70
C ARG A 152 7.52 21.51 16.87
N PRO A 153 6.86 22.63 17.21
CA PRO A 153 7.56 23.86 17.57
C PRO A 153 8.48 23.61 18.77
N ARG A 154 9.69 24.14 18.69
CA ARG A 154 10.73 24.01 19.72
C ARG A 154 11.07 25.37 20.32
N SER A 155 11.71 25.35 21.47
CA SER A 155 12.22 26.58 22.06
C SER A 155 13.44 27.08 21.28
N PRO A 156 13.55 28.38 20.98
CA PRO A 156 14.79 28.95 20.39
C PRO A 156 16.04 28.66 21.20
N LYS A 157 15.89 28.37 22.53
CA LYS A 157 17.00 28.04 23.44
C LYS A 157 17.59 26.64 23.19
N GLU A 158 16.89 25.77 22.42
CA GLU A 158 17.37 24.44 22.15
C GLU A 158 18.50 24.39 21.09
N GLY A 159 18.79 25.51 20.40
CA GLY A 159 19.95 25.65 19.53
C GLY A 159 19.73 25.15 18.09
N LEU A 160 18.50 24.85 17.73
CA LEU A 160 18.14 24.51 16.33
C LEU A 160 18.26 25.73 15.42
N THR A 161 18.61 25.51 14.15
CA THR A 161 18.68 26.59 13.13
C THR A 161 17.33 27.28 12.96
N VAL A 162 16.24 26.52 12.94
CA VAL A 162 14.86 27.00 13.00
C VAL A 162 14.16 26.16 14.07
N PRO A 163 13.41 26.77 15.01
CA PRO A 163 12.81 26.05 16.14
C PRO A 163 11.57 25.26 15.75
N LEU A 164 11.72 24.37 14.78
CA LEU A 164 10.69 23.52 14.22
C LEU A 164 11.27 22.13 13.90
N GLN A 165 10.60 21.09 14.38
CA GLN A 165 10.87 19.72 14.01
C GLN A 165 9.62 19.03 13.51
N LEU A 166 9.78 17.89 12.84
CA LEU A 166 8.73 17.08 12.27
C LEU A 166 8.69 15.72 12.97
N GLN A 167 7.51 15.31 13.38
CA GLN A 167 7.24 13.99 13.92
C GLN A 167 6.38 13.21 12.92
N LEU A 168 6.86 12.07 12.46
CA LEU A 168 6.07 11.15 11.66
C LEU A 168 5.20 10.31 12.59
N ILE A 169 3.95 10.09 12.21
CA ILE A 169 2.96 9.34 12.98
C ILE A 169 2.31 8.35 12.02
N GLU A 170 2.27 7.08 12.42
CA GLU A 170 1.69 5.99 11.64
C GLU A 170 0.17 6.07 11.57
N ALA A 171 -0.39 5.44 10.54
CA ALA A 171 -1.83 5.45 10.27
C ALA A 171 -2.65 4.86 11.43
N GLU A 172 -2.14 3.82 12.08
CA GLU A 172 -2.77 3.11 13.20
C GLU A 172 -2.90 3.96 14.46
N GLN A 173 -2.04 4.99 14.62
CA GLN A 173 -2.14 5.91 15.75
C GLN A 173 -3.36 6.86 15.66
N LEU A 174 -4.04 6.95 14.50
CA LEU A 174 -5.31 7.64 14.37
C LEU A 174 -6.48 6.63 14.36
N PRO A 175 -7.17 6.39 15.49
CA PRO A 175 -8.13 5.30 15.63
C PRO A 175 -9.34 5.45 14.70
N LEU A 176 -9.52 4.49 13.79
CA LEU A 176 -10.65 4.45 12.85
C LEU A 176 -12.00 4.35 13.54
N TRP A 177 -12.06 3.62 14.66
CA TRP A 177 -13.31 3.42 15.42
C TRP A 177 -13.78 4.64 16.20
N ARG A 178 -12.90 5.64 16.42
CA ARG A 178 -13.27 6.83 17.18
C ARG A 178 -14.18 7.73 16.36
N THR A 179 -15.46 7.59 16.60
CA THR A 179 -16.50 8.39 15.94
C THR A 179 -17.47 8.88 17.03
N ALA A 180 -17.69 10.19 17.08
CA ALA A 180 -18.62 10.82 18.02
C ALA A 180 -19.27 12.04 17.36
N ILE A 181 -20.54 12.23 17.63
CA ILE A 181 -21.29 13.42 17.24
C ILE A 181 -21.53 14.21 18.53
N GLU A 182 -20.81 15.29 18.70
CA GLU A 182 -21.04 16.17 19.83
C GLU A 182 -22.30 17.02 19.60
N GLN A 183 -23.20 17.00 20.58
CA GLN A 183 -24.46 17.72 20.51
C GLN A 183 -24.38 19.13 21.10
N MET A 184 -23.25 19.50 21.75
CA MET A 184 -23.04 20.82 22.36
C MET A 184 -22.15 21.73 21.49
N PRO A 185 -22.36 23.06 21.52
CA PRO A 185 -21.47 24.00 20.82
C PRO A 185 -20.04 24.00 21.40
N PRO A 186 -19.01 24.12 20.54
CA PRO A 186 -19.11 24.10 19.09
C PRO A 186 -19.47 22.70 18.58
N LYS A 187 -20.48 22.61 17.70
CA LYS A 187 -21.02 21.31 17.19
C LYS A 187 -20.04 20.67 16.20
N ASN A 188 -18.88 20.24 16.70
CA ASN A 188 -17.93 19.49 15.90
C ASN A 188 -18.31 18.00 15.90
N SER A 189 -18.04 17.31 14.80
CA SER A 189 -18.24 15.86 14.70
C SER A 189 -16.89 15.18 14.57
N VAL A 190 -16.65 14.13 15.35
CA VAL A 190 -15.47 13.27 15.19
C VAL A 190 -15.86 12.09 14.29
N ARG A 191 -15.09 11.86 13.22
CA ARG A 191 -15.28 10.75 12.27
C ARG A 191 -13.93 10.07 12.03
N CYS A 192 -13.82 8.82 12.38
CA CYS A 192 -12.58 8.03 12.22
C CYS A 192 -11.33 8.75 12.79
N GLY A 193 -11.46 9.33 13.99
CA GLY A 193 -10.38 10.04 14.67
C GLY A 193 -10.16 11.49 14.25
N ILE A 194 -10.84 11.97 13.20
CA ILE A 194 -10.72 13.36 12.69
C ILE A 194 -11.93 14.16 13.16
N GLU A 195 -11.67 15.31 13.79
CA GLU A 195 -12.68 16.27 14.21
C GLU A 195 -12.96 17.28 13.10
N PHE A 196 -14.23 17.43 12.72
CA PHE A 196 -14.70 18.35 11.70
C PHE A 196 -15.56 19.44 12.30
N GLN A 197 -15.35 20.67 11.85
CA GLN A 197 -16.23 21.80 12.11
C GLN A 197 -17.57 21.65 11.38
N ALA A 198 -18.55 22.49 11.74
CA ALA A 198 -19.85 22.47 11.10
C ALA A 198 -19.80 22.79 9.59
N ASP A 199 -18.80 23.55 9.15
CA ASP A 199 -18.55 23.88 7.73
C ASP A 199 -17.79 22.79 6.97
N GLY A 200 -17.45 21.67 7.63
CA GLY A 200 -16.73 20.54 7.05
C GLY A 200 -15.21 20.65 7.05
N ARG A 201 -14.64 21.73 7.61
CA ARG A 201 -13.19 21.85 7.76
C ARG A 201 -12.68 20.97 8.90
N ARG A 202 -11.44 20.50 8.79
CA ARG A 202 -10.78 19.72 9.84
C ARG A 202 -10.36 20.66 10.98
N ALA A 203 -10.81 20.35 12.20
CA ALA A 203 -10.48 21.11 13.40
C ALA A 203 -9.31 20.52 14.18
N ALA A 204 -9.31 19.19 14.31
CA ALA A 204 -8.28 18.48 15.08
C ALA A 204 -8.19 17.00 14.68
N TYR A 205 -7.15 16.35 15.18
CA TYR A 205 -6.94 14.90 15.09
C TYR A 205 -6.81 14.33 16.50
N HIS A 206 -7.36 13.13 16.70
CA HIS A 206 -7.36 12.45 17.99
C HIS A 206 -6.41 11.25 17.95
N PHE A 207 -5.11 11.49 18.16
CA PHE A 207 -4.08 10.46 18.09
C PHE A 207 -3.93 9.69 19.41
N TRP A 208 -3.59 8.41 19.32
CA TRP A 208 -2.93 7.72 20.41
C TRP A 208 -1.56 8.33 20.66
N LYS A 209 -1.16 8.45 21.93
CA LYS A 209 0.18 8.95 22.28
C LYS A 209 1.31 8.04 21.84
N SER A 210 1.02 6.74 21.76
CA SER A 210 1.95 5.70 21.29
C SER A 210 1.22 4.75 20.35
N HIS A 211 1.97 3.99 19.57
CA HIS A 211 1.38 3.01 18.66
C HIS A 211 0.61 1.92 19.44
N PRO A 212 -0.64 1.60 19.11
CA PRO A 212 -1.47 0.66 19.87
C PRO A 212 -0.92 -0.77 19.89
N GLY A 213 -0.05 -1.14 18.94
CA GLY A 213 0.63 -2.44 18.89
C GLY A 213 1.88 -2.55 19.77
N GLU A 214 2.37 -1.45 20.34
CA GLU A 214 3.61 -1.43 21.15
C GLU A 214 3.35 -1.45 22.66
N THR A 215 2.27 -2.06 23.08
CA THR A 215 1.84 -2.11 24.49
C THR A 215 2.84 -2.73 25.46
N MET A 216 3.80 -3.53 24.96
CA MET A 216 4.83 -4.15 25.80
C MET A 216 5.88 -3.15 26.30
N PHE A 217 6.05 -2.01 25.62
CA PHE A 217 7.14 -1.06 25.92
C PHE A 217 6.64 0.22 26.61
N PHE A 218 5.34 0.46 26.65
CA PHE A 218 4.77 1.69 27.17
C PHE A 218 3.79 1.44 28.31
N PRO A 219 3.74 2.33 29.32
CA PRO A 219 2.75 2.25 30.40
C PRO A 219 1.32 2.44 29.83
N MET A 220 0.30 2.01 30.60
CA MET A 220 -1.12 2.11 30.21
C MET A 220 -1.57 3.53 29.81
N ASP A 221 -0.90 4.57 30.31
CA ASP A 221 -1.15 5.98 29.91
C ASP A 221 -0.83 6.27 28.43
N ALA A 222 0.00 5.44 27.79
CA ALA A 222 0.32 5.55 26.37
C ALA A 222 -0.90 5.29 25.46
N LEU A 223 -1.89 4.56 25.95
CA LEU A 223 -3.17 4.34 25.26
C LEU A 223 -4.16 5.50 25.44
N SER A 224 -3.74 6.64 26.03
CA SER A 224 -4.58 7.83 26.06
C SER A 224 -4.56 8.55 24.71
N VAL A 225 -5.70 9.14 24.36
CA VAL A 225 -5.87 9.90 23.11
C VAL A 225 -5.55 11.37 23.35
N GLU A 226 -4.64 11.91 22.54
CA GLU A 226 -4.31 13.34 22.51
C GLU A 226 -5.07 14.02 21.36
N ARG A 227 -5.71 15.17 21.66
CA ARG A 227 -6.31 16.02 20.65
C ARG A 227 -5.27 17.00 20.11
N VAL A 228 -4.90 16.87 18.85
CA VAL A 228 -3.91 17.74 18.17
C VAL A 228 -4.63 18.63 17.15
N PRO A 229 -4.44 19.97 17.21
CA PRO A 229 -5.06 20.89 16.25
C PRO A 229 -4.68 20.56 14.80
N ALA A 230 -5.62 20.69 13.87
CA ALA A 230 -5.37 20.41 12.45
C ALA A 230 -4.29 21.31 11.83
N THR A 231 -4.04 22.48 12.42
CA THR A 231 -2.94 23.40 12.01
C THR A 231 -1.54 22.87 12.30
N GLU A 232 -1.43 21.86 13.15
CA GLU A 232 -0.17 21.22 13.51
C GLU A 232 0.05 19.88 12.81
N VAL A 233 -0.88 19.43 11.94
CA VAL A 233 -0.83 18.11 11.34
C VAL A 233 -1.00 18.20 9.84
N LEU A 234 -0.08 17.59 9.09
CA LEU A 234 -0.28 17.26 7.69
C LEU A 234 -0.80 15.83 7.61
N HIS A 235 -1.90 15.64 6.92
CA HIS A 235 -2.50 14.34 6.66
C HIS A 235 -2.23 13.95 5.21
N VAL A 236 -1.30 13.04 5.02
CA VAL A 236 -0.78 12.64 3.71
C VAL A 236 -1.42 11.32 3.27
N TYR A 237 -2.17 11.34 2.18
CA TYR A 237 -2.75 10.13 1.58
C TYR A 237 -3.12 10.39 0.11
N LYS A 238 -3.32 9.33 -0.65
CA LYS A 238 -3.78 9.42 -2.05
C LYS A 238 -5.31 9.41 -2.10
N PRO A 239 -5.97 10.52 -2.43
CA PRO A 239 -7.43 10.54 -2.60
C PRO A 239 -7.81 9.78 -3.88
N ILE A 240 -8.70 8.80 -3.76
CA ILE A 240 -9.21 7.98 -4.89
C ILE A 240 -10.72 8.16 -5.12
N ARG A 241 -11.44 8.73 -4.14
CA ARG A 241 -12.87 9.04 -4.24
C ARG A 241 -13.17 10.41 -3.65
N ALA A 242 -14.12 11.12 -4.26
CA ALA A 242 -14.63 12.38 -3.72
C ALA A 242 -15.20 12.16 -2.31
N GLY A 243 -14.91 13.09 -1.38
CA GLY A 243 -15.37 13.00 0.01
C GLY A 243 -14.59 12.04 0.90
N GLN A 244 -13.54 11.42 0.40
CA GLN A 244 -12.63 10.59 1.19
C GLN A 244 -11.84 11.46 2.18
N PHE A 245 -11.73 10.99 3.44
CA PHE A 245 -10.95 11.67 4.49
C PHE A 245 -9.98 10.76 5.25
N ARG A 246 -9.94 9.45 4.95
CA ARG A 246 -8.91 8.50 5.41
C ARG A 246 -8.24 7.83 4.21
N GLY A 247 -6.97 7.46 4.35
CA GLY A 247 -6.20 6.77 3.32
C GLY A 247 -6.62 5.31 3.13
N GLN A 248 -6.38 4.78 1.95
CA GLN A 248 -6.54 3.35 1.64
C GLN A 248 -5.19 2.78 1.23
N PRO A 249 -4.75 1.65 1.80
CA PRO A 249 -3.51 0.99 1.41
C PRO A 249 -3.47 0.70 -0.09
N TRP A 250 -2.31 0.88 -0.69
CA TRP A 250 -2.18 0.85 -2.15
C TRP A 250 -2.43 -0.52 -2.76
N LEU A 251 -1.94 -1.59 -2.11
CA LEU A 251 -2.05 -2.95 -2.62
C LEU A 251 -3.43 -3.61 -2.35
N THR A 252 -4.41 -2.87 -1.80
CA THR A 252 -5.73 -3.41 -1.42
C THR A 252 -6.41 -4.23 -2.53
N SER A 253 -6.28 -3.83 -3.80
CA SER A 253 -6.93 -4.51 -4.93
C SER A 253 -6.27 -5.82 -5.34
N VAL A 254 -5.04 -6.06 -4.92
CA VAL A 254 -4.22 -7.18 -5.41
C VAL A 254 -3.71 -8.12 -4.31
N ILE A 255 -3.76 -7.66 -3.05
CA ILE A 255 -3.16 -8.37 -1.91
C ILE A 255 -3.74 -9.77 -1.68
N ALA A 256 -5.05 -9.95 -1.85
CA ALA A 256 -5.68 -11.26 -1.69
C ALA A 256 -5.17 -12.27 -2.73
N LYS A 257 -5.00 -11.83 -3.99
CA LYS A 257 -4.43 -12.69 -5.05
C LYS A 257 -2.96 -12.98 -4.83
N LEU A 258 -2.21 -12.03 -4.27
CA LEU A 258 -0.81 -12.25 -3.92
C LEU A 258 -0.67 -13.32 -2.84
N TYR A 259 -1.50 -13.25 -1.81
CA TYR A 259 -1.53 -14.25 -0.73
C TYR A 259 -1.82 -15.66 -1.26
N GLU A 260 -2.82 -15.82 -2.14
CA GLU A 260 -3.13 -17.08 -2.82
C GLU A 260 -1.94 -17.59 -3.68
N LEU A 261 -1.27 -16.68 -4.37
CA LEU A 261 -0.09 -17.03 -5.18
C LEU A 261 1.06 -17.55 -4.32
N GLU A 262 1.30 -16.96 -3.16
CA GLU A 262 2.34 -17.42 -2.23
C GLU A 262 2.03 -18.80 -1.67
N GLN A 263 0.79 -19.03 -1.24
CA GLN A 263 0.36 -20.37 -0.80
C GLN A 263 0.51 -21.42 -1.90
N TYR A 264 0.20 -21.06 -3.15
CA TYR A 264 0.40 -21.95 -4.29
C TYR A 264 1.88 -22.27 -4.53
N THR A 265 2.76 -21.26 -4.45
CA THR A 265 4.21 -21.47 -4.59
C THR A 265 4.78 -22.33 -3.49
N ASP A 266 4.33 -22.14 -2.25
CA ASP A 266 4.75 -22.96 -1.11
C ASP A 266 4.30 -24.43 -1.28
N ALA A 267 3.05 -24.65 -1.70
CA ALA A 267 2.55 -26.00 -2.00
C ALA A 267 3.37 -26.67 -3.11
N GLU A 268 3.74 -25.93 -4.16
CA GLU A 268 4.55 -26.45 -5.26
C GLU A 268 5.99 -26.78 -4.82
N ILE A 269 6.58 -25.97 -3.95
CA ILE A 269 7.89 -26.24 -3.33
C ILE A 269 7.83 -27.53 -2.52
N VAL A 270 6.77 -27.71 -1.69
CA VAL A 270 6.57 -28.94 -0.92
C VAL A 270 6.42 -30.15 -1.85
N ARG A 271 5.59 -30.01 -2.89
CA ARG A 271 5.41 -31.08 -3.91
C ARG A 271 6.74 -31.49 -4.53
N LYS A 272 7.55 -30.55 -4.97
CA LYS A 272 8.88 -30.82 -5.57
C LYS A 272 9.87 -31.40 -4.56
N LYS A 273 9.85 -30.95 -3.31
CA LYS A 273 10.67 -31.55 -2.24
C LYS A 273 10.29 -33.00 -2.01
N LEU A 274 9.00 -33.32 -1.90
CA LEU A 274 8.53 -34.68 -1.75
C LEU A 274 8.92 -35.56 -2.95
N ALA A 275 8.69 -35.07 -4.17
CA ALA A 275 9.11 -35.80 -5.37
C ALA A 275 10.61 -36.07 -5.44
N ALA A 276 11.44 -35.15 -4.96
CA ALA A 276 12.89 -35.31 -4.89
C ALA A 276 13.38 -36.27 -3.77
N MET A 277 12.56 -36.47 -2.74
CA MET A 277 12.86 -37.36 -1.62
C MET A 277 12.54 -38.83 -1.95
N ILE A 278 11.63 -39.10 -2.88
CA ILE A 278 11.17 -40.43 -3.24
C ILE A 278 12.18 -41.05 -4.19
N THR A 279 12.96 -42.03 -3.72
CA THR A 279 13.99 -42.74 -4.52
C THR A 279 13.57 -44.11 -5.01
N GLY A 280 12.69 -44.81 -4.31
CA GLY A 280 12.15 -46.10 -4.74
C GLY A 280 11.51 -46.89 -3.59
N PHE A 281 10.60 -47.77 -3.98
CA PHE A 281 10.00 -48.76 -3.07
C PHE A 281 10.32 -50.15 -3.57
N ILE A 282 10.67 -51.06 -2.66
CA ILE A 282 10.91 -52.44 -2.95
C ILE A 282 9.66 -53.22 -2.47
N THR A 283 8.90 -53.79 -3.37
CA THR A 283 7.76 -54.65 -3.04
C THR A 283 8.20 -56.10 -2.89
N GLN A 284 7.72 -56.75 -1.85
CA GLN A 284 8.01 -58.17 -1.62
C GLN A 284 6.98 -59.05 -2.35
N ALA A 285 7.48 -59.87 -3.24
CA ALA A 285 6.64 -60.71 -4.12
C ALA A 285 6.09 -61.99 -3.40
N SER A 286 6.68 -62.40 -2.27
CA SER A 286 6.23 -63.58 -1.53
C SER A 286 6.57 -63.44 -0.05
N PRO A 287 5.67 -63.87 0.86
CA PRO A 287 5.92 -63.81 2.30
C PRO A 287 7.03 -64.79 2.73
N ASP A 288 7.31 -65.84 1.96
CA ASP A 288 8.26 -66.87 2.33
C ASP A 288 9.69 -66.60 1.88
N ASN A 289 9.94 -65.55 1.11
CA ASN A 289 11.28 -65.21 0.63
C ASN A 289 11.54 -63.72 0.78
N PRO A 290 11.84 -63.20 1.99
CA PRO A 290 12.08 -61.81 2.22
C PRO A 290 13.34 -61.35 1.51
N ILE A 291 13.28 -60.24 0.79
CA ILE A 291 14.41 -59.64 0.04
C ILE A 291 15.53 -59.19 1.01
N ILE A 292 15.16 -58.85 2.22
CA ILE A 292 16.10 -58.50 3.31
C ILE A 292 15.80 -59.42 4.52
N PRO A 293 16.81 -60.08 5.09
CA PRO A 293 16.61 -60.92 6.27
C PRO A 293 16.04 -60.08 7.46
N PRO A 294 15.15 -60.63 8.30
CA PRO A 294 14.49 -59.94 9.39
C PRO A 294 15.46 -59.32 10.44
N ASP A 295 16.65 -59.84 10.55
CA ASP A 295 17.73 -59.37 11.47
C ASP A 295 18.46 -58.11 10.98
N GLN A 296 18.27 -57.69 9.74
CA GLN A 296 18.83 -56.47 9.17
C GLN A 296 17.88 -55.26 9.17
N TYR A 297 16.67 -55.41 9.70
CA TYR A 297 15.73 -54.27 9.92
C TYR A 297 16.15 -53.39 11.13
N GLN A 298 17.43 -53.09 11.30
CA GLN A 298 17.89 -52.34 12.49
C GLN A 298 17.59 -50.82 12.47
N ASN A 299 16.99 -50.32 11.42
CA ASN A 299 16.60 -48.88 11.32
C ASN A 299 15.11 -48.64 11.03
N GLY A 300 14.26 -49.56 11.50
CA GLY A 300 12.81 -49.30 11.52
C GLY A 300 12.47 -48.19 12.54
N PRO A 301 11.41 -47.42 12.30
CA PRO A 301 11.02 -46.37 13.26
C PRO A 301 10.79 -46.97 14.64
N THR A 302 11.40 -46.38 15.65
CA THR A 302 11.19 -46.71 17.05
C THR A 302 9.68 -46.63 17.34
N GLN A 303 9.07 -47.80 17.69
CA GLN A 303 7.69 -47.86 18.11
C GLN A 303 7.47 -46.95 19.34
N THR A 304 6.89 -45.81 19.11
CA THR A 304 6.26 -44.99 20.14
C THR A 304 4.80 -44.83 19.75
N ASP A 305 3.93 -45.59 20.35
CA ASP A 305 2.50 -45.69 20.25
C ASP A 305 1.91 -46.60 19.14
N PRO A 306 0.99 -47.51 19.50
CA PRO A 306 0.26 -48.33 18.53
C PRO A 306 -0.83 -47.51 17.87
N GLY A 307 -0.50 -46.78 16.78
CA GLY A 307 -1.49 -46.07 15.99
C GLY A 307 -0.96 -45.10 14.95
N THR A 308 0.29 -44.65 15.04
CA THR A 308 0.78 -43.68 14.04
C THR A 308 2.21 -43.96 13.70
N GLN A 309 2.47 -44.73 12.65
CA GLN A 309 3.80 -44.87 12.07
C GLN A 309 4.12 -43.63 11.24
N ILE A 310 4.86 -42.69 11.82
CA ILE A 310 5.45 -41.57 11.07
C ILE A 310 6.82 -42.02 10.60
N SER A 311 6.93 -42.53 9.37
CA SER A 311 8.23 -42.76 8.75
C SER A 311 8.77 -41.43 8.22
N LYS A 312 9.95 -41.02 8.71
CA LYS A 312 10.69 -39.91 8.11
C LYS A 312 11.26 -40.37 6.77
N LEU A 313 10.78 -39.77 5.67
CA LEU A 313 11.36 -39.96 4.36
C LEU A 313 12.68 -39.16 4.28
N GLU A 314 13.80 -39.88 4.20
CA GLU A 314 15.12 -39.27 3.96
C GLU A 314 15.54 -39.47 2.51
N PRO A 315 16.13 -38.43 1.85
CA PRO A 315 16.59 -38.55 0.48
C PRO A 315 17.57 -39.69 0.27
N GLY A 316 17.33 -40.54 -0.75
CA GLY A 316 18.23 -41.64 -1.08
C GLY A 316 17.98 -42.95 -0.33
N THR A 317 16.92 -43.04 0.47
CA THR A 317 16.56 -44.28 1.17
C THR A 317 15.54 -45.10 0.35
N PHE A 318 15.76 -46.42 0.30
CA PHE A 318 14.78 -47.40 -0.20
C PHE A 318 13.95 -47.90 0.97
N GLN A 319 12.63 -47.77 0.86
CA GLN A 319 11.71 -48.31 1.86
C GLN A 319 11.19 -49.68 1.39
N VAL A 320 11.35 -50.69 2.19
CA VAL A 320 10.81 -52.03 1.90
C VAL A 320 9.38 -52.08 2.42
N LEU A 321 8.44 -52.43 1.55
CA LEU A 321 7.03 -52.61 1.86
C LEU A 321 6.76 -54.06 2.30
N ASN A 322 5.82 -54.25 3.22
CA ASN A 322 5.36 -55.59 3.59
C ASN A 322 4.63 -56.25 2.42
N PHE A 323 4.48 -57.57 2.48
CA PHE A 323 3.72 -58.28 1.49
C PHE A 323 2.27 -57.83 1.44
N GLY A 324 1.82 -57.43 0.26
CA GLY A 324 0.46 -56.95 0.02
C GLY A 324 0.26 -55.44 0.24
N GLU A 325 1.30 -54.71 0.66
CA GLU A 325 1.26 -53.25 0.69
C GLU A 325 1.61 -52.67 -0.67
N GLU A 326 0.85 -51.72 -1.10
CA GLU A 326 1.07 -50.95 -2.33
C GLU A 326 1.08 -49.46 -1.99
N VAL A 327 2.07 -48.73 -2.49
CA VAL A 327 2.15 -47.30 -2.29
C VAL A 327 1.44 -46.63 -3.46
N SER A 328 0.37 -45.95 -3.16
CA SER A 328 -0.32 -45.08 -4.12
C SER A 328 0.09 -43.63 -3.87
N PHE A 329 0.72 -43.02 -4.86
CA PHE A 329 0.94 -41.58 -4.87
C PHE A 329 -0.21 -40.91 -5.61
N ALA A 330 -0.78 -39.89 -5.01
CA ALA A 330 -1.62 -38.96 -5.76
C ALA A 330 -0.67 -38.18 -6.71
N GLU A 331 -0.40 -38.72 -7.88
CA GLU A 331 0.27 -37.99 -8.95
C GLU A 331 -0.61 -36.83 -9.38
N ALA A 332 -0.48 -35.68 -8.74
CA ALA A 332 -0.91 -34.44 -9.36
C ALA A 332 -0.07 -34.27 -10.63
N LYS A 333 -0.67 -34.53 -11.78
CA LYS A 333 -0.02 -34.35 -13.08
C LYS A 333 0.65 -32.99 -13.09
N ASP A 334 1.96 -32.98 -13.39
CA ASP A 334 2.70 -31.76 -13.58
C ASP A 334 2.01 -31.02 -14.76
N SER A 335 1.35 -29.92 -14.48
CA SER A 335 0.66 -29.13 -15.50
C SER A 335 1.66 -28.49 -16.48
N GLY A 336 2.96 -28.68 -16.29
CA GLY A 336 4.03 -28.24 -17.19
C GLY A 336 4.18 -26.73 -17.34
N ASP A 337 3.29 -25.93 -16.77
CA ASP A 337 3.15 -24.51 -17.07
C ASP A 337 3.29 -23.59 -15.83
N PHE A 338 4.01 -24.06 -14.81
CA PHE A 338 4.25 -23.30 -13.57
C PHE A 338 4.81 -21.91 -13.84
N LYS A 339 5.82 -21.80 -14.74
CA LYS A 339 6.48 -20.53 -15.04
C LYS A 339 5.51 -19.53 -15.68
N SER A 340 4.68 -19.95 -16.64
CA SER A 340 3.77 -19.04 -17.33
C SER A 340 2.58 -18.68 -16.45
N PHE A 341 2.13 -19.57 -15.58
CA PHE A 341 1.11 -19.29 -14.57
C PHE A 341 1.57 -18.21 -13.58
N ILE A 342 2.74 -18.39 -12.95
CA ILE A 342 3.34 -17.39 -12.04
C ILE A 342 3.50 -16.06 -12.75
N ARG A 343 4.02 -16.04 -13.97
CA ARG A 343 4.19 -14.80 -14.74
C ARG A 343 2.85 -14.10 -14.99
N THR A 344 1.81 -14.82 -15.35
CA THR A 344 0.47 -14.25 -15.54
C THR A 344 -0.09 -13.67 -14.25
N CYS A 345 0.11 -14.33 -13.11
CA CYS A 345 -0.30 -13.83 -11.81
C CYS A 345 0.49 -12.56 -11.42
N LEU A 346 1.80 -12.54 -11.66
CA LEU A 346 2.65 -11.36 -11.40
C LEU A 346 2.29 -10.19 -12.32
N GLN A 347 1.92 -10.43 -13.57
CA GLN A 347 1.42 -9.39 -14.47
C GLN A 347 0.11 -8.77 -13.95
N ALA A 348 -0.81 -9.59 -13.44
CA ALA A 348 -2.05 -9.11 -12.84
C ALA A 348 -1.79 -8.30 -11.55
N PHE A 349 -0.86 -8.78 -10.71
CA PHE A 349 -0.42 -8.06 -9.50
C PHE A 349 0.21 -6.72 -9.85
N SER A 350 1.18 -6.70 -10.76
CA SER A 350 1.89 -5.51 -11.22
C SER A 350 0.95 -4.46 -11.79
N SER A 351 0.00 -4.89 -12.62
CA SER A 351 -1.03 -4.00 -13.19
C SER A 351 -1.84 -3.30 -12.11
N GLY A 352 -2.28 -4.03 -11.08
CA GLY A 352 -3.03 -3.46 -9.97
C GLY A 352 -2.19 -2.61 -9.02
N ALA A 353 -0.91 -2.93 -8.84
CA ALA A 353 0.06 -2.12 -8.12
C ALA A 353 0.52 -0.87 -8.91
N GLY A 354 0.21 -0.80 -10.20
CA GLY A 354 0.56 0.33 -11.06
C GLY A 354 2.00 0.31 -11.60
N LEU A 355 2.65 -0.86 -11.54
CA LEU A 355 4.04 -1.11 -11.96
C LEU A 355 4.08 -1.98 -13.22
N ALA A 356 5.23 -2.05 -13.88
CA ALA A 356 5.49 -3.06 -14.88
C ALA A 356 5.96 -4.36 -14.22
N GLU A 357 5.65 -5.52 -14.81
CA GLU A 357 5.98 -6.83 -14.24
C GLU A 357 7.47 -6.99 -13.94
N TYR A 358 8.35 -6.58 -14.86
CA TYR A 358 9.80 -6.65 -14.66
C TYR A 358 10.34 -5.81 -13.48
N GLN A 359 9.61 -4.79 -13.04
CA GLN A 359 10.01 -3.99 -11.86
C GLN A 359 9.79 -4.74 -10.54
N ILE A 360 8.99 -5.79 -10.58
CA ILE A 360 8.68 -6.64 -9.43
C ILE A 360 9.45 -7.95 -9.50
N SER A 361 9.43 -8.60 -10.66
CA SER A 361 10.08 -9.90 -10.87
C SER A 361 11.59 -9.80 -11.11
N GLY A 362 12.08 -8.63 -11.60
CA GLY A 362 13.46 -8.48 -12.07
C GLY A 362 13.75 -9.24 -13.40
N ASP A 363 12.76 -9.92 -13.99
CA ASP A 363 12.93 -10.69 -15.22
C ASP A 363 12.87 -9.78 -16.46
N LEU A 364 14.02 -9.55 -17.06
CA LEU A 364 14.15 -8.81 -18.33
C LEU A 364 14.15 -9.72 -19.55
N SER A 365 13.96 -11.04 -19.38
CA SER A 365 13.94 -11.99 -20.48
C SER A 365 12.75 -11.74 -21.41
N GLY A 366 13.02 -11.64 -22.70
CA GLY A 366 11.98 -11.42 -23.73
C GLY A 366 11.49 -9.98 -23.83
N ILE A 367 12.13 -9.01 -23.16
CA ILE A 367 11.80 -7.61 -23.28
C ILE A 367 12.85 -6.92 -24.19
N ASN A 368 12.39 -6.15 -25.16
CA ASN A 368 13.27 -5.34 -26.00
C ASN A 368 13.34 -3.89 -25.50
N TYR A 369 14.37 -3.15 -25.94
CA TYR A 369 14.61 -1.76 -25.55
C TYR A 369 13.40 -0.84 -25.78
N SER A 370 12.69 -1.01 -26.88
CA SER A 370 11.53 -0.18 -27.24
C SER A 370 10.36 -0.42 -26.28
N SER A 371 10.11 -1.66 -25.92
CA SER A 371 9.04 -2.03 -24.96
C SER A 371 9.34 -1.53 -23.55
N ILE A 372 10.59 -1.66 -23.08
CA ILE A 372 11.02 -1.11 -21.78
C ILE A 372 10.81 0.39 -21.76
N ARG A 373 11.26 1.10 -22.81
CA ARG A 373 11.15 2.57 -22.88
C ARG A 373 9.69 3.02 -22.84
N ALA A 374 8.81 2.36 -23.57
CA ALA A 374 7.37 2.67 -23.55
C ALA A 374 6.75 2.46 -22.16
N GLY A 375 7.05 1.33 -21.51
CA GLY A 375 6.58 1.03 -20.15
C GLY A 375 7.12 2.03 -19.11
N LEU A 376 8.38 2.42 -19.20
CA LEU A 376 8.98 3.42 -18.31
C LEU A 376 8.33 4.80 -18.46
N LEU A 377 7.99 5.23 -19.68
CA LEU A 377 7.31 6.50 -19.90
C LEU A 377 5.94 6.56 -19.24
N GLU A 378 5.17 5.47 -19.30
CA GLU A 378 3.87 5.39 -18.63
C GLU A 378 4.03 5.38 -17.10
N PHE A 379 4.96 4.60 -16.59
CA PHE A 379 5.27 4.56 -15.16
C PHE A 379 5.74 5.92 -14.62
N ARG A 380 6.60 6.60 -15.37
CA ARG A 380 7.04 7.98 -15.06
C ARG A 380 5.87 8.94 -14.87
N ARG A 381 4.88 8.93 -15.78
CA ARG A 381 3.69 9.78 -15.65
C ARG A 381 2.90 9.51 -14.36
N LYS A 382 2.81 8.23 -13.94
CA LYS A 382 2.19 7.85 -12.67
C LYS A 382 2.97 8.40 -11.46
N CYS A 383 4.30 8.31 -11.51
CA CYS A 383 5.16 8.89 -10.48
C CYS A 383 5.05 10.42 -10.44
N GLU A 384 5.08 11.11 -11.57
CA GLU A 384 4.94 12.56 -11.67
C GLU A 384 3.59 13.03 -11.11
N GLN A 385 2.50 12.32 -11.41
CA GLN A 385 1.19 12.61 -10.84
C GLN A 385 1.19 12.48 -9.31
N TYR A 386 1.82 11.44 -8.78
CA TYR A 386 1.92 11.21 -7.35
C TYR A 386 2.80 12.24 -6.65
N GLN A 387 3.95 12.56 -7.24
CA GLN A 387 4.85 13.60 -6.76
C GLN A 387 4.12 14.95 -6.63
N HIS A 388 3.40 15.36 -7.67
CA HIS A 388 2.69 16.63 -7.68
C HIS A 388 1.51 16.64 -6.72
N SER A 389 0.58 15.68 -6.85
CA SER A 389 -0.71 15.74 -6.15
C SER A 389 -0.63 15.34 -4.67
N VAL A 390 0.32 14.48 -4.29
CA VAL A 390 0.46 14.01 -2.91
C VAL A 390 1.66 14.69 -2.25
N PHE A 391 2.87 14.49 -2.79
CA PHE A 391 4.09 14.93 -2.10
C PHE A 391 4.28 16.45 -2.11
N ILE A 392 4.28 17.07 -3.28
CA ILE A 392 4.51 18.53 -3.36
C ILE A 392 3.38 19.27 -2.66
N PHE A 393 2.13 18.88 -2.96
CA PHE A 393 0.95 19.59 -2.44
C PHE A 393 0.71 19.34 -0.95
N GLN A 394 0.84 18.09 -0.46
CA GLN A 394 0.45 17.74 0.92
C GLN A 394 1.63 17.76 1.91
N VAL A 395 2.89 17.68 1.44
CA VAL A 395 4.08 17.62 2.29
C VAL A 395 5.03 18.78 2.03
N CYS A 396 5.65 18.83 0.86
CA CYS A 396 6.77 19.73 0.62
C CYS A 396 6.41 21.20 0.77
N HIS A 397 5.33 21.63 0.12
CA HIS A 397 4.88 23.02 0.14
C HIS A 397 4.36 23.46 1.52
N PRO A 398 3.51 22.71 2.22
CA PRO A 398 3.10 23.07 3.59
C PRO A 398 4.25 23.08 4.60
N VAL A 399 5.20 22.14 4.51
CA VAL A 399 6.40 22.12 5.37
C VAL A 399 7.25 23.36 5.14
N TYR A 400 7.49 23.72 3.88
CA TYR A 400 8.24 24.94 3.56
C TYR A 400 7.57 26.21 4.10
N LYS A 401 6.26 26.37 3.87
CA LYS A 401 5.51 27.53 4.40
C LYS A 401 5.59 27.62 5.93
N ARG A 402 5.44 26.47 6.61
CA ARG A 402 5.54 26.44 8.07
C ARG A 402 6.97 26.76 8.53
N TRP A 403 7.97 26.16 7.91
CA TRP A 403 9.38 26.42 8.18
C TRP A 403 9.74 27.89 7.98
N LEU A 404 9.34 28.49 6.85
CA LEU A 404 9.61 29.90 6.55
C LEU A 404 9.01 30.82 7.61
N ARG A 405 7.75 30.57 7.99
CA ARG A 405 7.07 31.32 9.04
C ARG A 405 7.82 31.24 10.38
N GLU A 406 8.19 30.05 10.81
CA GLU A 406 8.93 29.86 12.08
C GLU A 406 10.32 30.48 12.01
N ALA A 407 11.00 30.40 10.88
CA ALA A 407 12.30 31.02 10.64
C ALA A 407 12.23 32.56 10.71
N MET A 408 11.18 33.17 10.15
CA MET A 408 10.94 34.61 10.23
C MET A 408 10.64 35.05 11.66
N LEU A 409 9.74 34.33 12.36
CA LEU A 409 9.38 34.62 13.74
C LEU A 409 10.58 34.48 14.73
N ALA A 410 11.45 33.51 14.46
CA ALA A 410 12.67 33.32 15.25
C ALA A 410 13.82 34.26 14.83
N LEU A 411 13.58 35.22 13.93
CA LEU A 411 14.55 36.19 13.45
C LEU A 411 15.81 35.55 12.81
N VAL A 412 15.69 34.34 12.26
CA VAL A 412 16.78 33.60 11.62
C VAL A 412 17.35 34.37 10.41
N PHE A 413 16.52 35.18 9.79
CA PHE A 413 16.84 36.03 8.63
C PHE A 413 17.07 37.49 8.99
N GLY A 414 16.85 37.88 10.26
CA GLY A 414 16.92 39.28 10.75
C GLY A 414 15.60 40.02 10.58
N ILE A 415 15.55 41.18 11.27
CA ILE A 415 14.33 42.00 11.40
C ILE A 415 13.89 42.62 10.05
N ASP A 416 14.86 43.00 9.20
CA ASP A 416 14.58 43.65 7.92
C ASP A 416 13.82 42.69 6.97
N LEU A 417 14.24 41.42 6.91
CA LEU A 417 13.57 40.41 6.10
C LEU A 417 12.21 39.98 6.69
N LEU A 418 12.08 39.98 8.02
CA LEU A 418 10.77 39.78 8.67
C LEU A 418 9.79 40.92 8.26
N ASN A 419 10.26 42.17 8.27
CA ASN A 419 9.42 43.31 7.85
C ASN A 419 9.06 43.23 6.35
N ALA A 420 9.99 42.81 5.49
CA ALA A 420 9.73 42.60 4.08
C ALA A 420 8.70 41.48 3.86
N TYR A 421 8.90 40.33 4.51
CA TYR A 421 7.96 39.19 4.46
C TYR A 421 6.55 39.56 4.98
N SER A 422 6.46 40.37 6.03
CA SER A 422 5.18 40.81 6.60
C SER A 422 4.41 41.73 5.67
N LYS A 423 5.09 42.48 4.79
CA LYS A 423 4.47 43.34 3.79
C LYS A 423 4.06 42.56 2.54
N ASP A 424 4.91 41.69 2.07
CA ASP A 424 4.68 40.88 0.87
C ASP A 424 5.33 39.50 1.04
N PRO A 425 4.55 38.49 1.43
CA PRO A 425 5.05 37.12 1.61
C PRO A 425 5.28 36.37 0.31
N GLU A 426 4.62 36.77 -0.78
CA GLU A 426 4.58 35.99 -2.04
C GLU A 426 5.98 35.69 -2.62
N PRO A 427 6.93 36.66 -2.75
CA PRO A 427 8.27 36.38 -3.28
C PRO A 427 9.08 35.38 -2.47
N PHE A 428 8.81 35.32 -1.16
CA PHE A 428 9.48 34.37 -0.24
C PHE A 428 8.86 32.98 -0.30
N GLU A 429 7.58 32.88 -0.61
CA GLU A 429 6.84 31.61 -0.68
C GLU A 429 6.93 30.96 -2.06
N GLU A 430 7.32 31.71 -3.09
CA GLU A 430 7.48 31.21 -4.45
C GLU A 430 8.69 30.28 -4.54
N VAL A 431 8.43 29.00 -4.84
CA VAL A 431 9.47 27.96 -4.88
C VAL A 431 9.17 26.93 -5.97
N GLN A 432 10.22 26.39 -6.55
CA GLN A 432 10.17 25.23 -7.42
C GLN A 432 10.60 23.97 -6.65
N TRP A 433 9.91 22.88 -6.89
CA TRP A 433 10.26 21.57 -6.37
C TRP A 433 10.87 20.73 -7.47
N VAL A 434 12.12 20.33 -7.26
CA VAL A 434 12.87 19.48 -8.20
C VAL A 434 12.68 18.03 -7.77
N THR A 435 11.97 17.28 -8.59
CA THR A 435 11.77 15.83 -8.43
C THR A 435 13.00 15.05 -8.92
N PRO A 436 13.14 13.77 -8.53
CA PRO A 436 14.20 12.91 -9.05
C PRO A 436 14.20 12.89 -10.59
N GLY A 437 15.38 13.00 -11.19
CA GLY A 437 15.57 12.86 -12.65
C GLY A 437 15.41 11.39 -13.08
N TRP A 438 14.98 11.19 -14.32
CA TRP A 438 14.79 9.88 -14.95
C TRP A 438 15.92 9.60 -15.96
#